data_e9c88deaf561c9d4f51098c68fe748b2
#
_entry.id   e9c88deaf561c9d4f51098c68fe748b2
#
_cell.length_a   1.000
_cell.length_b   1.000
_cell.length_c   1.000
_cell.angle_alpha   90.00
_cell.angle_beta   90.00
_cell.angle_gamma   90.00
#
_symmetry.space_group_name_H-M   'P 1'
#
loop_
_entity.id
_entity.type
_entity.pdbx_description
1 polymer ?
#
loop_
_entity_poly.entity_id
_entity_poly.type
_entity_poly.pdbx_seq_one_letter_code
_entity_poly.pdbx_strand_id
1 'polypeptide(L)'
;MTIKVGINGFGRIGRNVLRAAVQNFGNDIEIVAINDLLEPDYLAYMLSYDSVHGRFKGDIKVEGGQLVVNGKTIRLTQERDPAALKWDEVGADVVIESTGLFLDKVTAQKHLDAGAKKVILSAPSKDDTPMFVFGVNDKKYNGEAIISNASCTTNCLAPLAKVLNDKWGIKRGLMTTVHATTATQKTVDGPSNKDWRGGRGILENIIPSSTGAAKAVGVVIPELNKKLTGMSFRVPTSDVSVVDLTVELEKPATYAEICAEMKSQSEGALKGILGYTTDKVVATDFRGDARTSIFDADAGIALDDTFVKLVSWYDNEWGYSNKCLEMVRVVAAK
;
A
#
# COMPACT_ATOMS: atom_id res chain seq x y z
N MET A 1 10.53 0.93 23.29
CA MET A 1 9.10 0.91 23.69
C MET A 1 8.33 0.38 22.52
N THR A 2 7.32 -0.46 22.74
CA THR A 2 6.43 -0.97 21.70
C THR A 2 5.49 0.14 21.23
N ILE A 3 5.36 0.33 19.93
CA ILE A 3 4.48 1.34 19.33
C ILE A 3 3.06 0.82 19.34
N LYS A 4 2.16 1.56 19.95
CA LYS A 4 0.73 1.21 20.03
C LYS A 4 -0.03 1.77 18.84
N VAL A 5 -0.72 0.91 18.12
CA VAL A 5 -1.40 1.27 16.87
C VAL A 5 -2.91 1.02 16.98
N GLY A 6 -3.70 2.03 16.61
CA GLY A 6 -5.12 1.91 16.33
C GLY A 6 -5.37 1.70 14.83
N ILE A 7 -6.41 0.96 14.49
CA ILE A 7 -6.86 0.76 13.10
C ILE A 7 -8.29 1.25 12.98
N ASN A 8 -8.55 2.20 12.09
CA ASN A 8 -9.89 2.61 11.70
C ASN A 8 -10.26 2.00 10.35
N GLY A 9 -11.23 1.08 10.33
CA GLY A 9 -11.62 0.28 9.18
C GLY A 9 -10.89 -1.07 9.13
N PHE A 10 -11.64 -2.15 9.32
CA PHE A 10 -11.10 -3.52 9.34
C PHE A 10 -11.43 -4.28 8.04
N GLY A 11 -11.36 -3.56 6.92
CA GLY A 11 -11.44 -4.10 5.57
C GLY A 11 -10.20 -4.90 5.17
N ARG A 12 -9.95 -5.09 3.88
CA ARG A 12 -8.78 -5.84 3.39
C ARG A 12 -7.47 -5.33 3.99
N ILE A 13 -7.22 -4.02 3.89
CA ILE A 13 -5.95 -3.43 4.36
C ILE A 13 -5.86 -3.47 5.89
N GLY A 14 -6.90 -3.07 6.64
CA GLY A 14 -6.87 -3.10 8.10
C GLY A 14 -6.58 -4.51 8.65
N ARG A 15 -7.20 -5.56 8.09
CA ARG A 15 -6.92 -6.96 8.47
C ARG A 15 -5.51 -7.39 8.11
N ASN A 16 -5.00 -7.03 6.93
CA ASN A 16 -3.64 -7.37 6.54
C ASN A 16 -2.59 -6.60 7.34
N VAL A 17 -2.87 -5.37 7.76
CA VAL A 17 -2.03 -4.63 8.71
C VAL A 17 -1.93 -5.38 10.04
N LEU A 18 -3.05 -5.85 10.61
CA LEU A 18 -3.01 -6.65 11.84
C LEU A 18 -2.23 -7.95 11.64
N ARG A 19 -2.49 -8.69 10.56
CA ARG A 19 -1.78 -9.92 10.23
C ARG A 19 -0.27 -9.68 10.11
N ALA A 20 0.13 -8.65 9.39
CA ALA A 20 1.53 -8.27 9.24
C ALA A 20 2.17 -7.81 10.55
N ALA A 21 1.44 -7.03 11.37
CA ALA A 21 1.90 -6.62 12.70
C ALA A 21 2.26 -7.82 13.56
N VAL A 22 1.38 -8.83 13.61
CA VAL A 22 1.61 -10.06 14.39
C VAL A 22 2.75 -10.90 13.82
N GLN A 23 2.85 -11.03 12.48
CA GLN A 23 3.80 -11.94 11.85
C GLN A 23 5.20 -11.35 11.71
N ASN A 24 5.31 -10.05 11.40
CA ASN A 24 6.56 -9.43 10.99
C ASN A 24 7.06 -8.34 11.95
N PHE A 25 6.19 -7.79 12.82
CA PHE A 25 6.48 -6.62 13.65
C PHE A 25 6.15 -6.82 15.13
N GLY A 26 5.88 -8.05 15.57
CA GLY A 26 5.35 -8.35 16.90
C GLY A 26 6.18 -7.88 18.10
N ASN A 27 7.46 -7.57 17.90
CA ASN A 27 8.32 -7.02 18.95
C ASN A 27 8.26 -5.49 19.02
N ASP A 28 7.88 -4.82 17.93
CA ASP A 28 7.96 -3.37 17.79
C ASP A 28 6.60 -2.69 17.80
N ILE A 29 5.57 -3.39 17.27
CA ILE A 29 4.25 -2.82 17.04
C ILE A 29 3.19 -3.69 17.71
N GLU A 30 2.27 -3.04 18.41
CA GLU A 30 1.11 -3.67 19.04
C GLU A 30 -0.19 -3.01 18.56
N ILE A 31 -1.11 -3.79 18.01
CA ILE A 31 -2.45 -3.30 17.69
C ILE A 31 -3.26 -3.29 18.97
N VAL A 32 -3.69 -2.11 19.43
CA VAL A 32 -4.40 -1.93 20.70
C VAL A 32 -5.89 -1.67 20.55
N ALA A 33 -6.33 -1.18 19.39
CA ALA A 33 -7.75 -0.96 19.11
C ALA A 33 -8.06 -1.04 17.62
N ILE A 34 -9.28 -1.45 17.31
CA ILE A 34 -9.84 -1.49 15.97
C ILE A 34 -11.25 -0.89 16.03
N ASN A 35 -11.55 -0.03 15.08
CA ASN A 35 -12.90 0.45 14.83
C ASN A 35 -13.43 -0.10 13.51
N ASP A 36 -14.58 -0.73 13.55
CA ASP A 36 -15.35 -1.14 12.37
C ASP A 36 -16.83 -1.24 12.75
N LEU A 37 -17.73 -1.13 11.79
CA LEU A 37 -19.18 -1.11 12.05
C LEU A 37 -19.79 -2.52 12.18
N LEU A 38 -18.98 -3.57 12.01
CA LEU A 38 -19.41 -4.96 12.07
C LEU A 38 -19.27 -5.54 13.48
N GLU A 39 -20.04 -6.60 13.75
CA GLU A 39 -20.04 -7.27 15.05
C GLU A 39 -18.71 -7.97 15.33
N PRO A 40 -18.27 -8.05 16.60
CA PRO A 40 -17.00 -8.65 17.02
C PRO A 40 -16.78 -10.07 16.49
N ASP A 41 -17.78 -10.94 16.57
CA ASP A 41 -17.68 -12.33 16.11
C ASP A 41 -17.43 -12.41 14.60
N TYR A 42 -18.05 -11.49 13.84
CA TYR A 42 -17.82 -11.43 12.39
C TYR A 42 -16.45 -10.87 12.04
N LEU A 43 -15.95 -9.90 12.79
CA LEU A 43 -14.57 -9.40 12.64
C LEU A 43 -13.54 -10.51 12.93
N ALA A 44 -13.76 -11.30 13.99
CA ALA A 44 -12.94 -12.46 14.32
C ALA A 44 -12.98 -13.52 13.20
N TYR A 45 -14.16 -13.82 12.66
CA TYR A 45 -14.32 -14.73 11.53
C TYR A 45 -13.54 -14.24 10.29
N MET A 46 -13.70 -12.98 9.90
CA MET A 46 -13.00 -12.41 8.75
C MET A 46 -11.48 -12.32 8.93
N LEU A 47 -11.00 -12.19 10.17
CA LEU A 47 -9.55 -12.25 10.46
C LEU A 47 -9.04 -13.68 10.37
N SER A 48 -9.85 -14.66 10.84
CA SER A 48 -9.49 -16.07 10.87
C SER A 48 -9.35 -16.69 9.48
N TYR A 49 -10.22 -16.29 8.54
CA TYR A 49 -10.32 -16.89 7.21
C TYR A 49 -10.11 -15.83 6.13
N ASP A 50 -9.20 -16.09 5.21
CA ASP A 50 -8.93 -15.21 4.08
C ASP A 50 -8.71 -16.04 2.81
N SER A 51 -9.43 -15.70 1.75
CA SER A 51 -9.37 -16.44 0.48
C SER A 51 -8.04 -16.26 -0.26
N VAL A 52 -7.31 -15.18 0.03
CA VAL A 52 -6.02 -14.85 -0.59
C VAL A 52 -4.86 -15.31 0.29
N HIS A 53 -4.87 -14.88 1.56
CA HIS A 53 -3.76 -15.09 2.49
C HIS A 53 -3.94 -16.30 3.42
N GLY A 54 -5.02 -17.05 3.24
CA GLY A 54 -5.30 -18.26 4.00
C GLY A 54 -5.69 -18.02 5.45
N ARG A 55 -5.69 -19.06 6.26
CA ARG A 55 -6.02 -18.97 7.68
C ARG A 55 -4.99 -18.13 8.44
N PHE A 56 -5.49 -17.35 9.41
CA PHE A 56 -4.63 -16.65 10.35
C PHE A 56 -3.76 -17.64 11.14
N LYS A 57 -2.47 -17.33 11.23
CA LYS A 57 -1.51 -18.16 11.98
C LYS A 57 -1.44 -17.67 13.44
N GLY A 58 -2.35 -18.12 14.27
CA GLY A 58 -2.44 -17.73 15.68
C GLY A 58 -3.81 -18.01 16.27
N ASP A 59 -3.97 -17.66 17.55
CA ASP A 59 -5.23 -17.82 18.29
C ASP A 59 -6.06 -16.54 18.19
N ILE A 60 -7.34 -16.68 17.89
CA ILE A 60 -8.31 -15.58 17.80
C ILE A 60 -9.53 -15.95 18.59
N LYS A 61 -9.96 -15.06 19.50
CA LYS A 61 -11.16 -15.21 20.31
C LYS A 61 -11.90 -13.88 20.42
N VAL A 62 -13.17 -13.96 20.77
CA VAL A 62 -13.96 -12.83 21.23
C VAL A 62 -14.28 -13.04 22.70
N GLU A 63 -13.87 -12.12 23.56
CA GLU A 63 -14.10 -12.15 24.99
C GLU A 63 -14.63 -10.79 25.47
N GLY A 64 -15.79 -10.76 26.10
CA GLY A 64 -16.40 -9.53 26.57
C GLY A 64 -16.65 -8.48 25.47
N GLY A 65 -16.92 -8.93 24.23
CA GLY A 65 -17.11 -8.04 23.08
C GLY A 65 -15.81 -7.43 22.50
N GLN A 66 -14.65 -7.90 22.98
CA GLN A 66 -13.34 -7.47 22.49
C GLN A 66 -12.68 -8.60 21.70
N LEU A 67 -11.78 -8.24 20.79
CA LEU A 67 -10.99 -9.22 20.05
C LEU A 67 -9.73 -9.58 20.87
N VAL A 68 -9.48 -10.86 21.04
CA VAL A 68 -8.24 -11.34 21.66
C VAL A 68 -7.43 -12.10 20.62
N VAL A 69 -6.22 -11.61 20.33
CA VAL A 69 -5.32 -12.20 19.34
C VAL A 69 -4.02 -12.61 20.04
N ASN A 70 -3.70 -13.90 20.02
CA ASN A 70 -2.53 -14.46 20.69
C ASN A 70 -2.44 -14.03 22.18
N GLY A 71 -3.58 -14.00 22.88
CA GLY A 71 -3.68 -13.61 24.28
C GLY A 71 -3.64 -12.10 24.55
N LYS A 72 -3.52 -11.25 23.51
CA LYS A 72 -3.58 -9.79 23.65
C LYS A 72 -4.96 -9.27 23.31
N THR A 73 -5.54 -8.51 24.22
CA THR A 73 -6.86 -7.89 24.03
C THR A 73 -6.75 -6.64 23.15
N ILE A 74 -7.57 -6.56 22.12
CA ILE A 74 -7.70 -5.44 21.20
C ILE A 74 -9.08 -4.84 21.41
N ARG A 75 -9.16 -3.56 21.79
CA ARG A 75 -10.43 -2.86 21.96
C ARG A 75 -11.16 -2.77 20.63
N LEU A 76 -12.43 -3.18 20.61
CA LEU A 76 -13.31 -2.98 19.46
C LEU A 76 -14.28 -1.83 19.72
N THR A 77 -14.51 -1.00 18.72
CA THR A 77 -15.51 0.06 18.69
C THR A 77 -16.31 0.01 17.37
N GLN A 78 -17.53 0.57 17.39
CA GLN A 78 -18.45 0.60 16.23
C GLN A 78 -18.90 2.05 15.96
N GLU A 79 -17.91 2.97 15.92
CA GLU A 79 -18.18 4.39 15.78
C GLU A 79 -18.07 4.85 14.32
N ARG A 80 -19.05 5.63 13.87
CA ARG A 80 -19.04 6.25 12.53
C ARG A 80 -18.20 7.50 12.48
N ASP A 81 -18.17 8.28 13.56
CA ASP A 81 -17.38 9.50 13.66
C ASP A 81 -16.05 9.23 14.34
N PRO A 82 -14.91 9.43 13.66
CA PRO A 82 -13.60 9.22 14.26
C PRO A 82 -13.35 10.05 15.53
N ALA A 83 -14.02 11.19 15.70
CA ALA A 83 -13.89 12.02 16.89
C ALA A 83 -14.37 11.33 18.19
N ALA A 84 -15.19 10.28 18.09
CA ALA A 84 -15.71 9.52 19.23
C ALA A 84 -14.81 8.32 19.63
N LEU A 85 -13.69 8.07 18.93
CA LEU A 85 -12.91 6.83 19.05
C LEU A 85 -12.02 6.75 20.29
N LYS A 86 -11.74 7.87 20.96
CA LYS A 86 -11.00 7.92 22.23
C LYS A 86 -9.71 7.07 22.21
N TRP A 87 -8.83 7.38 21.28
CA TRP A 87 -7.56 6.68 21.10
C TRP A 87 -6.61 6.81 22.28
N ASP A 88 -6.75 7.89 23.06
CA ASP A 88 -6.01 8.14 24.29
C ASP A 88 -6.29 7.09 25.38
N GLU A 89 -7.53 6.59 25.50
CA GLU A 89 -7.89 5.56 26.48
C GLU A 89 -7.10 4.26 26.31
N VAL A 90 -6.64 3.94 25.10
CA VAL A 90 -5.81 2.76 24.80
C VAL A 90 -4.33 3.15 24.60
N GLY A 91 -4.03 4.43 24.68
CA GLY A 91 -2.69 4.96 24.48
C GLY A 91 -2.14 4.75 23.06
N ALA A 92 -2.99 4.85 22.03
CA ALA A 92 -2.56 4.68 20.65
C ALA A 92 -1.60 5.82 20.24
N ASP A 93 -0.40 5.43 19.81
CA ASP A 93 0.61 6.37 19.32
C ASP A 93 0.32 6.76 17.87
N VAL A 94 -0.08 5.80 17.05
CA VAL A 94 -0.37 5.97 15.63
C VAL A 94 -1.70 5.35 15.29
N VAL A 95 -2.52 6.03 14.50
CA VAL A 95 -3.74 5.46 13.91
C VAL A 95 -3.54 5.25 12.42
N ILE A 96 -3.84 4.06 11.94
CA ILE A 96 -3.93 3.75 10.51
C ILE A 96 -5.39 3.92 10.07
N GLU A 97 -5.63 4.92 9.23
CA GLU A 97 -6.93 5.17 8.62
C GLU A 97 -7.07 4.32 7.36
N SER A 98 -7.88 3.28 7.40
CA SER A 98 -8.07 2.31 6.33
C SER A 98 -9.52 2.10 5.88
N THR A 99 -10.42 3.05 6.23
CA THR A 99 -11.81 3.05 5.74
C THR A 99 -11.93 3.54 4.29
N GLY A 100 -11.00 4.35 3.83
CA GLY A 100 -11.07 5.05 2.54
C GLY A 100 -12.00 6.26 2.52
N LEU A 101 -12.53 6.68 3.67
CA LEU A 101 -13.48 7.79 3.81
C LEU A 101 -12.80 9.09 4.23
N PHE A 102 -11.91 9.04 5.22
CA PHE A 102 -11.27 10.19 5.88
C PHE A 102 -9.88 10.43 5.30
N LEU A 103 -9.81 10.91 4.05
CA LEU A 103 -8.58 10.98 3.25
C LEU A 103 -8.06 12.41 3.02
N ASP A 104 -8.40 13.33 3.89
CA ASP A 104 -7.91 14.70 3.88
C ASP A 104 -7.60 15.18 5.31
N LYS A 105 -6.85 16.26 5.44
CA LYS A 105 -6.45 16.82 6.75
C LYS A 105 -7.61 17.09 7.67
N VAL A 106 -8.70 17.66 7.12
CA VAL A 106 -9.87 18.07 7.92
C VAL A 106 -10.56 16.85 8.53
N THR A 107 -10.79 15.84 7.73
CA THR A 107 -11.49 14.63 8.19
C THR A 107 -10.58 13.73 9.04
N ALA A 108 -9.30 13.65 8.73
CA ALA A 108 -8.33 12.89 9.52
C ALA A 108 -7.95 13.56 10.85
N GLN A 109 -8.09 14.90 10.95
CA GLN A 109 -7.90 15.65 12.20
C GLN A 109 -8.74 15.08 13.35
N LYS A 110 -9.93 14.55 13.07
CA LYS A 110 -10.81 13.94 14.05
C LYS A 110 -10.14 12.79 14.84
N HIS A 111 -9.19 12.08 14.24
CA HIS A 111 -8.43 11.07 14.96
C HIS A 111 -7.45 11.68 15.98
N LEU A 112 -6.85 12.84 15.63
CA LEU A 112 -6.00 13.57 16.56
C LEU A 112 -6.84 14.14 17.71
N ASP A 113 -8.02 14.69 17.40
CA ASP A 113 -8.97 15.22 18.38
C ASP A 113 -9.47 14.10 19.33
N ALA A 114 -9.52 12.86 18.85
CA ALA A 114 -9.85 11.66 19.63
C ALA A 114 -8.62 11.08 20.38
N GLY A 115 -7.49 11.77 20.40
CA GLY A 115 -6.31 11.42 21.21
C GLY A 115 -5.22 10.61 20.52
N ALA A 116 -5.30 10.37 19.22
CA ALA A 116 -4.18 9.82 18.46
C ALA A 116 -3.03 10.84 18.37
N LYS A 117 -1.77 10.39 18.47
CA LYS A 117 -0.63 11.30 18.32
C LYS A 117 -0.28 11.52 16.84
N LYS A 118 -0.44 10.50 16.02
CA LYS A 118 -0.14 10.51 14.57
C LYS A 118 -1.21 9.74 13.81
N VAL A 119 -1.43 10.11 12.54
CA VAL A 119 -2.37 9.42 11.63
C VAL A 119 -1.68 9.10 10.31
N ILE A 120 -1.83 7.87 9.86
CA ILE A 120 -1.38 7.42 8.54
C ILE A 120 -2.59 7.05 7.70
N LEU A 121 -2.82 7.78 6.62
CA LEU A 121 -3.83 7.43 5.64
C LEU A 121 -3.32 6.27 4.77
N SER A 122 -4.04 5.16 4.73
CA SER A 122 -3.69 4.00 3.89
C SER A 122 -4.18 4.14 2.45
N ALA A 123 -4.18 5.34 1.93
CA ALA A 123 -4.56 5.69 0.56
C ALA A 123 -3.94 7.06 0.20
N PRO A 124 -3.88 7.42 -1.10
CA PRO A 124 -3.52 8.78 -1.49
C PRO A 124 -4.49 9.79 -0.88
N SER A 125 -3.96 10.89 -0.34
CA SER A 125 -4.80 11.97 0.18
C SER A 125 -5.55 12.68 -0.95
N LYS A 126 -6.68 13.32 -0.59
CA LYS A 126 -7.49 14.14 -1.49
C LYS A 126 -7.07 15.62 -1.51
N ASP A 127 -6.14 15.99 -0.63
CA ASP A 127 -5.61 17.32 -0.47
C ASP A 127 -4.07 17.33 -0.50
N ASP A 128 -3.44 18.35 0.06
CA ASP A 128 -2.00 18.52 0.16
C ASP A 128 -1.37 17.82 1.40
N THR A 129 -2.05 16.83 1.99
CA THR A 129 -1.47 16.01 3.07
C THR A 129 -0.15 15.39 2.60
N PRO A 130 0.95 15.55 3.37
CA PRO A 130 2.25 15.01 3.00
C PRO A 130 2.19 13.52 2.72
N MET A 131 2.78 13.11 1.59
CA MET A 131 2.75 11.73 1.10
C MET A 131 4.16 11.13 1.15
N PHE A 132 4.27 9.95 1.73
CA PHE A 132 5.53 9.25 1.88
C PHE A 132 5.45 7.84 1.30
N VAL A 133 6.55 7.40 0.72
CA VAL A 133 6.81 6.03 0.28
C VAL A 133 8.09 5.58 0.96
N PHE A 134 8.00 4.53 1.75
CA PHE A 134 9.14 3.98 2.49
C PHE A 134 10.29 3.57 1.55
N GLY A 135 11.50 4.00 1.87
CA GLY A 135 12.72 3.83 1.05
C GLY A 135 12.87 4.85 -0.09
N VAL A 136 11.89 5.71 -0.33
CA VAL A 136 11.96 6.72 -1.37
C VAL A 136 12.13 8.12 -0.78
N ASN A 137 11.19 8.56 0.04
CA ASN A 137 11.22 9.89 0.65
C ASN A 137 10.89 9.90 2.16
N ASP A 138 10.81 8.76 2.81
CA ASP A 138 10.55 8.61 4.25
C ASP A 138 11.55 9.37 5.13
N LYS A 139 12.80 9.50 4.68
CA LYS A 139 13.83 10.28 5.37
C LYS A 139 13.54 11.79 5.42
N LYS A 140 12.63 12.27 4.55
CA LYS A 140 12.17 13.67 4.55
C LYS A 140 11.05 13.94 5.56
N TYR A 141 10.52 12.88 6.22
CA TYR A 141 9.52 13.04 7.27
C TYR A 141 10.07 13.91 8.40
N ASN A 142 9.32 14.94 8.79
CA ASN A 142 9.76 15.94 9.76
C ASN A 142 8.80 16.14 10.95
N GLY A 143 8.02 15.11 11.29
CA GLY A 143 7.14 15.13 12.45
C GLY A 143 5.69 15.51 12.16
N GLU A 144 5.28 15.54 10.91
CA GLU A 144 3.89 15.79 10.50
C GLU A 144 2.92 14.87 11.24
N ALA A 145 1.80 15.40 11.72
CA ALA A 145 0.84 14.66 12.53
C ALA A 145 -0.04 13.73 11.67
N ILE A 146 -0.33 14.14 10.43
CA ILE A 146 -1.12 13.40 9.46
C ILE A 146 -0.31 13.24 8.18
N ILE A 147 -0.15 12.00 7.73
CA ILE A 147 0.56 11.66 6.49
C ILE A 147 -0.25 10.66 5.66
N SER A 148 0.05 10.58 4.37
CA SER A 148 -0.43 9.53 3.48
C SER A 148 0.70 8.56 3.14
N ASN A 149 0.41 7.25 3.19
CA ASN A 149 1.32 6.20 2.70
C ASN A 149 1.14 5.93 1.19
N ALA A 150 0.58 6.87 0.44
CA ALA A 150 0.28 6.73 -0.98
C ALA A 150 -0.60 5.50 -1.31
N SER A 151 -0.60 5.04 -2.56
CA SER A 151 -1.26 3.80 -2.98
C SER A 151 -0.28 2.63 -3.08
N CYS A 152 -0.80 1.41 -3.15
CA CYS A 152 0.00 0.21 -3.43
C CYS A 152 0.76 0.33 -4.75
N THR A 153 0.12 0.84 -5.80
CA THR A 153 0.75 1.08 -7.10
C THR A 153 1.86 2.14 -7.02
N THR A 154 1.65 3.23 -6.26
CA THR A 154 2.71 4.25 -6.04
C THR A 154 3.89 3.64 -5.28
N ASN A 155 3.64 2.77 -4.29
CA ASN A 155 4.68 2.07 -3.56
C ASN A 155 5.49 1.10 -4.43
N CYS A 156 4.90 0.56 -5.51
CA CYS A 156 5.62 -0.23 -6.50
C CYS A 156 6.40 0.65 -7.49
N LEU A 157 5.75 1.67 -8.03
CA LEU A 157 6.31 2.50 -9.09
C LEU A 157 7.44 3.42 -8.59
N ALA A 158 7.32 3.99 -7.40
CA ALA A 158 8.25 4.99 -6.91
C ALA A 158 9.69 4.46 -6.71
N PRO A 159 9.92 3.28 -6.09
CA PRO A 159 11.27 2.71 -6.02
C PRO A 159 11.89 2.45 -7.40
N LEU A 160 11.10 1.91 -8.33
CA LEU A 160 11.54 1.64 -9.70
C LEU A 160 11.93 2.94 -10.43
N ALA A 161 11.05 3.95 -10.38
CA ALA A 161 11.29 5.26 -10.98
C ALA A 161 12.46 6.00 -10.33
N LYS A 162 12.65 5.85 -9.00
CA LYS A 162 13.77 6.45 -8.28
C LYS A 162 15.11 5.94 -8.80
N VAL A 163 15.28 4.64 -8.94
CA VAL A 163 16.53 4.04 -9.45
C VAL A 163 16.87 4.58 -10.82
N LEU A 164 15.90 4.62 -11.73
CA LEU A 164 16.10 5.16 -13.08
C LEU A 164 16.44 6.65 -13.07
N ASN A 165 15.67 7.42 -12.30
CA ASN A 165 15.82 8.87 -12.25
C ASN A 165 17.15 9.30 -11.62
N ASP A 166 17.56 8.65 -10.53
CA ASP A 166 18.80 8.97 -9.83
C ASP A 166 20.02 8.72 -10.70
N LYS A 167 20.01 7.70 -11.57
CA LYS A 167 21.18 7.31 -12.35
C LYS A 167 21.20 7.90 -13.76
N TRP A 168 20.06 7.88 -14.45
CA TRP A 168 20.00 8.28 -15.87
C TRP A 168 19.10 9.48 -16.15
N GLY A 169 18.23 9.84 -15.19
CA GLY A 169 17.18 10.83 -15.39
C GLY A 169 16.03 10.26 -16.23
N ILE A 170 14.80 10.57 -15.83
CA ILE A 170 13.60 10.28 -16.62
C ILE A 170 13.15 11.56 -17.30
N LYS A 171 13.09 11.54 -18.64
CA LYS A 171 12.56 12.64 -19.44
C LYS A 171 11.03 12.64 -19.40
N ARG A 172 10.41 11.49 -19.66
CA ARG A 172 8.96 11.26 -19.61
C ARG A 172 8.64 9.77 -19.58
N GLY A 173 7.42 9.43 -19.17
CA GLY A 173 6.99 8.03 -19.19
C GLY A 173 5.50 7.85 -19.02
N LEU A 174 5.05 6.69 -19.45
CA LEU A 174 3.69 6.20 -19.28
C LEU A 174 3.71 4.90 -18.45
N MET A 175 2.83 4.84 -17.47
CA MET A 175 2.66 3.65 -16.65
C MET A 175 1.30 3.02 -16.89
N THR A 176 1.29 1.72 -17.07
CA THR A 176 0.06 0.91 -16.99
C THR A 176 0.21 -0.04 -15.81
N THR A 177 -0.78 -0.08 -14.92
CA THR A 177 -0.85 -1.19 -13.97
C THR A 177 -1.94 -2.16 -14.40
N VAL A 178 -1.56 -3.45 -14.55
CA VAL A 178 -2.53 -4.54 -14.62
C VAL A 178 -2.79 -4.98 -13.19
N HIS A 179 -3.96 -4.61 -12.69
CA HIS A 179 -4.23 -4.61 -11.25
C HIS A 179 -5.27 -5.66 -10.87
N ALA A 180 -4.98 -6.39 -9.82
CA ALA A 180 -5.91 -7.33 -9.23
C ALA A 180 -7.22 -6.66 -8.78
N THR A 181 -8.25 -7.46 -8.60
CA THR A 181 -9.56 -7.04 -8.10
C THR A 181 -9.44 -6.48 -6.68
N THR A 182 -10.15 -5.40 -6.41
CA THR A 182 -10.30 -4.84 -5.07
C THR A 182 -11.79 -4.74 -4.70
N ALA A 183 -12.09 -4.41 -3.45
CA ALA A 183 -13.46 -4.30 -2.96
C ALA A 183 -14.35 -3.27 -3.72
N THR A 184 -13.75 -2.42 -4.55
CA THR A 184 -14.48 -1.44 -5.37
C THR A 184 -15.04 -2.02 -6.67
N GLN A 185 -14.52 -3.15 -7.15
CA GLN A 185 -15.03 -3.83 -8.33
C GLN A 185 -16.36 -4.52 -8.02
N LYS A 186 -17.24 -4.61 -9.03
CA LYS A 186 -18.51 -5.31 -8.93
C LYS A 186 -18.36 -6.78 -9.33
N THR A 187 -19.04 -7.67 -8.61
CA THR A 187 -19.10 -9.10 -8.98
C THR A 187 -19.91 -9.29 -10.26
N VAL A 188 -21.05 -8.60 -10.35
CA VAL A 188 -21.95 -8.53 -11.51
C VAL A 188 -22.20 -7.09 -11.88
N ASP A 189 -22.74 -6.84 -13.09
CA ASP A 189 -23.07 -5.49 -13.54
C ASP A 189 -23.98 -4.77 -12.53
N GLY A 190 -23.59 -3.56 -12.12
CA GLY A 190 -24.32 -2.76 -11.17
C GLY A 190 -24.06 -1.27 -11.35
N PRO A 191 -24.87 -0.40 -10.72
CA PRO A 191 -24.75 1.03 -10.92
C PRO A 191 -23.40 1.58 -10.42
N SER A 192 -22.84 2.50 -11.19
CA SER A 192 -21.66 3.27 -10.85
C SER A 192 -21.78 4.68 -11.45
N ASN A 193 -22.01 5.67 -10.62
CA ASN A 193 -22.29 7.03 -11.09
C ASN A 193 -21.04 7.80 -11.55
N LYS A 194 -19.87 7.45 -11.01
CA LYS A 194 -18.61 8.15 -11.29
C LYS A 194 -17.79 7.49 -12.39
N ASP A 195 -17.80 6.18 -12.44
CA ASP A 195 -17.06 5.38 -13.41
C ASP A 195 -17.96 4.25 -13.93
N TRP A 196 -18.51 4.44 -15.10
CA TRP A 196 -19.44 3.46 -15.70
C TRP A 196 -18.76 2.11 -15.94
N ARG A 197 -17.47 2.10 -16.31
CA ARG A 197 -16.71 0.87 -16.50
C ARG A 197 -16.51 0.14 -15.18
N GLY A 198 -16.30 0.87 -14.08
CA GLY A 198 -16.22 0.30 -12.73
C GLY A 198 -17.53 -0.32 -12.22
N GLY A 199 -18.66 -0.07 -12.90
CA GLY A 199 -19.95 -0.73 -12.64
C GLY A 199 -20.08 -2.11 -13.29
N ARG A 200 -19.16 -2.51 -14.18
CA ARG A 200 -19.20 -3.81 -14.88
C ARG A 200 -18.64 -4.93 -13.99
N GLY A 201 -19.20 -6.12 -14.15
CA GLY A 201 -18.74 -7.32 -13.45
C GLY A 201 -17.31 -7.69 -13.82
N ILE A 202 -16.48 -7.97 -12.79
CA ILE A 202 -15.04 -8.19 -12.98
C ILE A 202 -14.70 -9.60 -13.49
N LEU A 203 -15.55 -10.60 -13.24
CA LEU A 203 -15.17 -12.00 -13.39
C LEU A 203 -14.73 -12.40 -14.81
N GLU A 204 -15.27 -11.73 -15.83
CA GLU A 204 -14.99 -12.03 -17.25
C GLU A 204 -14.51 -10.79 -18.03
N ASN A 205 -14.09 -9.73 -17.33
CA ASN A 205 -13.76 -8.47 -17.96
C ASN A 205 -12.34 -8.01 -17.67
N ILE A 206 -11.77 -7.30 -18.64
CA ILE A 206 -10.62 -6.40 -18.47
C ILE A 206 -11.18 -5.00 -18.45
N ILE A 207 -11.07 -4.30 -17.31
CA ILE A 207 -11.75 -3.01 -17.07
C ILE A 207 -10.72 -1.89 -17.05
N PRO A 208 -10.64 -1.02 -18.07
CA PRO A 208 -9.82 0.19 -18.02
C PRO A 208 -10.32 1.13 -16.93
N SER A 209 -9.42 1.65 -16.12
CA SER A 209 -9.72 2.56 -15.01
C SER A 209 -8.66 3.65 -14.91
N SER A 210 -9.04 4.82 -14.47
CA SER A 210 -8.09 5.88 -14.15
C SER A 210 -7.30 5.54 -12.88
N THR A 211 -6.06 6.05 -12.80
CA THR A 211 -5.25 5.97 -11.60
C THR A 211 -4.45 7.24 -11.40
N GLY A 212 -4.36 7.69 -10.15
CA GLY A 212 -3.48 8.80 -9.76
C GLY A 212 -2.06 8.36 -9.40
N ALA A 213 -1.77 7.06 -9.42
CA ALA A 213 -0.52 6.51 -8.88
C ALA A 213 0.75 7.07 -9.54
N ALA A 214 0.75 7.22 -10.86
CA ALA A 214 1.89 7.79 -11.57
C ALA A 214 2.09 9.29 -11.27
N LYS A 215 0.99 10.04 -11.11
CA LYS A 215 1.06 11.46 -10.71
C LYS A 215 1.55 11.59 -9.27
N ALA A 216 1.17 10.67 -8.38
CA ALA A 216 1.61 10.64 -6.99
C ALA A 216 3.12 10.41 -6.86
N VAL A 217 3.76 9.73 -7.83
CA VAL A 217 5.23 9.63 -7.86
C VAL A 217 5.89 11.00 -7.96
N GLY A 218 5.30 11.95 -8.72
CA GLY A 218 5.78 13.34 -8.78
C GLY A 218 5.60 14.13 -7.48
N VAL A 219 4.79 13.66 -6.53
CA VAL A 219 4.70 14.24 -5.17
C VAL A 219 5.84 13.73 -4.30
N VAL A 220 6.14 12.42 -4.35
CA VAL A 220 7.19 11.80 -3.52
C VAL A 220 8.60 11.99 -4.09
N ILE A 221 8.71 12.15 -5.41
CA ILE A 221 9.94 12.46 -6.16
C ILE A 221 9.68 13.72 -7.00
N PRO A 222 9.88 14.92 -6.45
CA PRO A 222 9.51 16.19 -7.12
C PRO A 222 10.10 16.39 -8.51
N GLU A 223 11.29 15.83 -8.77
CA GLU A 223 11.96 15.87 -10.07
C GLU A 223 11.17 15.17 -11.18
N LEU A 224 10.25 14.27 -10.81
CA LEU A 224 9.35 13.55 -11.72
C LEU A 224 7.97 14.19 -11.87
N ASN A 225 7.75 15.34 -11.24
CA ASN A 225 6.48 16.05 -11.38
C ASN A 225 6.17 16.38 -12.84
N LYS A 226 4.96 16.00 -13.29
CA LYS A 226 4.49 16.13 -14.69
C LYS A 226 5.26 15.33 -15.74
N LYS A 227 6.24 14.51 -15.35
CA LYS A 227 6.99 13.63 -16.28
C LYS A 227 6.31 12.26 -16.43
N LEU A 228 5.52 11.82 -15.44
CA LEU A 228 4.84 10.52 -15.43
C LEU A 228 3.32 10.68 -15.37
N THR A 229 2.62 9.88 -16.16
CA THR A 229 1.18 9.65 -16.03
C THR A 229 0.86 8.19 -16.35
N GLY A 230 -0.38 7.76 -16.13
CA GLY A 230 -0.71 6.36 -16.39
C GLY A 230 -2.18 6.02 -16.20
N MET A 231 -2.46 4.75 -16.43
CA MET A 231 -3.79 4.16 -16.30
C MET A 231 -3.71 2.76 -15.66
N SER A 232 -4.85 2.17 -15.40
CA SER A 232 -4.99 0.84 -14.84
C SER A 232 -5.90 -0.02 -15.70
N PHE A 233 -5.58 -1.30 -15.82
CA PHE A 233 -6.53 -2.34 -16.21
C PHE A 233 -6.85 -3.19 -14.98
N ARG A 234 -8.13 -3.30 -14.62
CA ARG A 234 -8.58 -4.25 -13.60
C ARG A 234 -8.87 -5.59 -14.26
N VAL A 235 -8.33 -6.65 -13.67
CA VAL A 235 -8.43 -8.03 -14.20
C VAL A 235 -8.97 -8.98 -13.13
N PRO A 236 -9.54 -10.13 -13.50
CA PRO A 236 -10.14 -11.08 -12.55
C PRO A 236 -9.09 -11.95 -11.83
N THR A 237 -8.10 -11.32 -11.25
CA THR A 237 -7.14 -11.95 -10.32
C THR A 237 -7.43 -11.47 -8.90
N SER A 238 -7.28 -12.35 -7.92
CA SER A 238 -7.64 -12.05 -6.54
C SER A 238 -6.64 -11.14 -5.83
N ASP A 239 -5.38 -11.22 -6.22
CA ASP A 239 -4.28 -10.47 -5.61
C ASP A 239 -3.05 -10.53 -6.53
N VAL A 240 -2.07 -9.70 -6.23
CA VAL A 240 -0.84 -9.41 -6.98
C VAL A 240 -1.12 -8.69 -8.31
N SER A 241 -0.52 -7.56 -8.41
CA SER A 241 -0.62 -6.64 -9.55
C SER A 241 0.77 -6.43 -10.17
N VAL A 242 0.80 -5.86 -11.36
CA VAL A 242 2.04 -5.54 -12.06
C VAL A 242 2.03 -4.12 -12.58
N VAL A 243 3.15 -3.43 -12.44
CA VAL A 243 3.46 -2.16 -13.09
C VAL A 243 4.21 -2.44 -14.39
N ASP A 244 3.71 -1.91 -15.48
CA ASP A 244 4.36 -1.75 -16.77
C ASP A 244 4.74 -0.28 -16.92
N LEU A 245 6.03 0.03 -16.85
CA LEU A 245 6.55 1.38 -16.93
C LEU A 245 7.36 1.54 -18.23
N THR A 246 6.85 2.33 -19.16
CA THR A 246 7.59 2.74 -20.37
C THR A 246 8.13 4.14 -20.19
N VAL A 247 9.44 4.33 -20.31
CA VAL A 247 10.12 5.61 -20.08
C VAL A 247 11.10 5.96 -21.18
N GLU A 248 11.23 7.26 -21.43
CA GLU A 248 12.35 7.87 -22.16
C GLU A 248 13.35 8.43 -21.13
N LEU A 249 14.58 7.94 -21.18
CA LEU A 249 15.68 8.36 -20.30
C LEU A 249 16.34 9.64 -20.84
N GLU A 250 16.93 10.44 -19.94
CA GLU A 250 17.74 11.62 -20.33
C GLU A 250 19.15 11.22 -20.79
N LYS A 251 19.70 10.16 -20.19
CA LYS A 251 21.02 9.59 -20.55
C LYS A 251 20.82 8.17 -21.05
N PRO A 252 21.57 7.76 -22.08
CA PRO A 252 21.48 6.41 -22.60
C PRO A 252 21.92 5.37 -21.55
N ALA A 253 21.29 4.21 -21.59
CA ALA A 253 21.63 3.04 -20.78
C ALA A 253 21.21 1.80 -21.53
N THR A 254 22.08 0.82 -21.60
CA THR A 254 21.70 -0.51 -22.08
C THR A 254 20.76 -1.16 -21.09
N TYR A 255 19.88 -2.04 -21.56
CA TYR A 255 18.97 -2.80 -20.67
C TYR A 255 19.73 -3.62 -19.62
N ALA A 256 20.92 -4.14 -19.99
CA ALA A 256 21.79 -4.87 -19.06
C ALA A 256 22.30 -3.99 -17.90
N GLU A 257 22.66 -2.74 -18.18
CA GLU A 257 23.06 -1.78 -17.14
C GLU A 257 21.90 -1.42 -16.22
N ILE A 258 20.68 -1.30 -16.76
CA ILE A 258 19.48 -1.08 -15.96
C ILE A 258 19.22 -2.27 -15.05
N CYS A 259 19.28 -3.51 -15.55
CA CYS A 259 19.12 -4.71 -14.76
C CYS A 259 20.19 -4.82 -13.65
N ALA A 260 21.45 -4.53 -13.97
CA ALA A 260 22.54 -4.54 -13.00
C ALA A 260 22.33 -3.52 -11.87
N GLU A 261 21.86 -2.31 -12.20
CA GLU A 261 21.55 -1.29 -11.21
C GLU A 261 20.35 -1.68 -10.34
N MET A 262 19.25 -2.18 -10.93
CA MET A 262 18.09 -2.66 -10.17
C MET A 262 18.49 -3.77 -9.19
N LYS A 263 19.35 -4.71 -9.61
CA LYS A 263 19.88 -5.74 -8.75
C LYS A 263 20.72 -5.15 -7.61
N SER A 264 21.64 -4.25 -7.92
CA SER A 264 22.47 -3.58 -6.91
C SER A 264 21.64 -2.85 -5.86
N GLN A 265 20.61 -2.12 -6.27
CA GLN A 265 19.73 -1.39 -5.36
C GLN A 265 18.86 -2.34 -4.52
N SER A 266 18.40 -3.47 -5.09
CA SER A 266 17.61 -4.46 -4.38
C SER A 266 18.41 -5.19 -3.29
N GLU A 267 19.70 -5.33 -3.46
CA GLU A 267 20.63 -5.94 -2.49
C GLU A 267 21.20 -4.89 -1.51
N GLY A 268 21.16 -3.61 -1.88
CA GLY A 268 21.73 -2.45 -1.18
C GLY A 268 20.70 -1.55 -0.52
N ALA A 269 20.62 -0.30 -1.01
CA ALA A 269 19.84 0.77 -0.38
C ALA A 269 18.31 0.52 -0.34
N LEU A 270 17.77 -0.24 -1.28
CA LEU A 270 16.36 -0.59 -1.34
C LEU A 270 16.07 -2.04 -0.93
N LYS A 271 16.98 -2.68 -0.19
CA LYS A 271 16.78 -4.03 0.33
C LYS A 271 15.50 -4.12 1.16
N GLY A 272 14.67 -5.14 0.88
CA GLY A 272 13.36 -5.32 1.53
C GLY A 272 12.23 -4.42 0.98
N ILE A 273 12.53 -3.59 -0.01
CA ILE A 273 11.58 -2.71 -0.72
C ILE A 273 11.53 -3.09 -2.19
N LEU A 274 12.67 -2.97 -2.87
CA LEU A 274 12.87 -3.45 -4.23
C LEU A 274 13.34 -4.91 -4.20
N GLY A 275 12.69 -5.77 -4.97
CA GLY A 275 13.14 -7.12 -5.29
C GLY A 275 13.69 -7.19 -6.71
N TYR A 276 14.34 -8.29 -7.04
CA TYR A 276 14.89 -8.58 -8.36
C TYR A 276 14.68 -10.05 -8.68
N THR A 277 14.20 -10.36 -9.86
CA THR A 277 14.07 -11.73 -10.36
C THR A 277 14.47 -11.85 -11.82
N THR A 278 14.98 -13.03 -12.19
CA THR A 278 15.24 -13.50 -13.56
C THR A 278 14.43 -14.76 -13.85
N ASP A 279 13.62 -15.22 -12.90
CA ASP A 279 12.82 -16.42 -13.03
C ASP A 279 11.59 -16.17 -13.92
N LYS A 280 11.07 -17.23 -14.51
CA LYS A 280 9.85 -17.20 -15.34
C LYS A 280 8.62 -17.23 -14.44
N VAL A 281 8.33 -16.11 -13.80
CA VAL A 281 7.31 -15.96 -12.77
C VAL A 281 6.00 -15.35 -13.29
N VAL A 282 4.94 -15.56 -12.53
CA VAL A 282 3.61 -14.97 -12.74
C VAL A 282 3.07 -14.41 -11.42
N ALA A 283 1.95 -13.70 -11.47
CA ALA A 283 1.39 -12.99 -10.32
C ALA A 283 1.30 -13.82 -9.04
N THR A 284 0.85 -15.07 -9.11
CA THR A 284 0.63 -15.92 -7.93
C THR A 284 1.91 -16.27 -7.16
N ASP A 285 3.09 -16.17 -7.80
CA ASP A 285 4.38 -16.46 -7.16
C ASP A 285 4.78 -15.38 -6.14
N PHE A 286 4.14 -14.22 -6.19
CA PHE A 286 4.42 -13.08 -5.31
C PHE A 286 3.39 -12.87 -4.20
N ARG A 287 2.42 -13.79 -4.03
CA ARG A 287 1.49 -13.70 -2.91
C ARG A 287 2.21 -13.80 -1.58
N GLY A 288 1.98 -12.84 -0.71
CA GLY A 288 2.64 -12.75 0.59
C GLY A 288 4.05 -12.17 0.55
N ASP A 289 4.50 -11.62 -0.59
CA ASP A 289 5.77 -10.89 -0.65
C ASP A 289 5.62 -9.52 0.04
N ALA A 290 6.46 -9.26 1.04
CA ALA A 290 6.43 -8.01 1.80
C ALA A 290 7.12 -6.84 1.07
N ARG A 291 7.86 -7.10 -0.01
CA ARG A 291 8.44 -6.06 -0.86
C ARG A 291 7.36 -5.46 -1.73
N THR A 292 7.46 -4.17 -1.99
CA THR A 292 6.42 -3.44 -2.74
C THR A 292 6.73 -3.24 -4.22
N SER A 293 7.93 -3.64 -4.68
CA SER A 293 8.35 -3.51 -6.08
C SER A 293 9.33 -4.63 -6.41
N ILE A 294 8.92 -5.64 -7.14
CA ILE A 294 9.80 -6.74 -7.53
C ILE A 294 10.08 -6.61 -9.03
N PHE A 295 11.26 -6.07 -9.36
CA PHE A 295 11.68 -5.88 -10.73
C PHE A 295 11.92 -7.23 -11.42
N ASP A 296 11.25 -7.43 -12.54
CA ASP A 296 11.36 -8.61 -13.39
C ASP A 296 12.30 -8.30 -14.58
N ALA A 297 13.53 -8.74 -14.46
CA ALA A 297 14.55 -8.43 -15.44
C ALA A 297 14.35 -9.16 -16.78
N ASP A 298 13.60 -10.27 -16.78
CA ASP A 298 13.34 -11.05 -17.99
C ASP A 298 12.10 -10.58 -18.75
N ALA A 299 11.18 -9.86 -18.09
CA ALA A 299 9.93 -9.40 -18.68
C ALA A 299 10.04 -8.01 -19.35
N GLY A 300 11.09 -7.23 -19.05
CA GLY A 300 11.29 -5.92 -19.65
C GLY A 300 11.94 -5.97 -21.03
N ILE A 301 11.88 -4.86 -21.75
CA ILE A 301 12.46 -4.69 -23.11
C ILE A 301 13.00 -3.29 -23.29
N ALA A 302 14.03 -3.14 -24.14
CA ALA A 302 14.49 -1.86 -24.64
C ALA A 302 14.23 -1.78 -26.16
N LEU A 303 13.73 -0.63 -26.61
CA LEU A 303 13.65 -0.32 -28.04
C LEU A 303 14.99 0.23 -28.54
N ASP A 304 15.61 1.07 -27.72
CA ASP A 304 16.95 1.61 -27.88
C ASP A 304 17.53 1.95 -26.49
N ASP A 305 18.71 2.56 -26.44
CA ASP A 305 19.39 2.87 -25.17
C ASP A 305 18.72 3.99 -24.36
N THR A 306 17.67 4.63 -24.89
CA THR A 306 16.94 5.69 -24.19
C THR A 306 15.47 5.39 -23.96
N PHE A 307 14.90 4.41 -24.67
CA PHE A 307 13.47 4.10 -24.59
C PHE A 307 13.24 2.65 -24.17
N VAL A 308 12.79 2.48 -22.91
CA VAL A 308 12.73 1.19 -22.24
C VAL A 308 11.38 0.94 -21.59
N LYS A 309 10.98 -0.32 -21.55
CA LYS A 309 9.83 -0.82 -20.80
C LYS A 309 10.32 -1.71 -19.66
N LEU A 310 9.90 -1.41 -18.45
CA LEU A 310 10.21 -2.16 -17.24
C LEU A 310 8.96 -2.75 -16.62
N VAL A 311 9.10 -3.94 -16.06
CA VAL A 311 8.02 -4.68 -15.39
C VAL A 311 8.37 -4.85 -13.92
N SER A 312 7.42 -4.57 -13.03
CA SER A 312 7.59 -4.78 -11.59
C SER A 312 6.32 -5.32 -10.95
N TRP A 313 6.45 -6.41 -10.21
CA TRP A 313 5.36 -7.09 -9.50
C TRP A 313 5.19 -6.52 -8.09
N TYR A 314 3.99 -6.62 -7.54
CA TYR A 314 3.71 -6.28 -6.16
C TYR A 314 2.46 -6.97 -5.63
N ASP A 315 2.55 -7.53 -4.42
CA ASP A 315 1.36 -7.89 -3.67
C ASP A 315 0.70 -6.60 -3.17
N ASN A 316 -0.42 -6.24 -3.81
CA ASN A 316 -1.10 -4.96 -3.57
C ASN A 316 -1.77 -4.89 -2.20
N GLU A 317 -1.91 -6.00 -1.49
CA GLU A 317 -2.44 -6.08 -0.13
C GLU A 317 -1.33 -6.27 0.91
N TRP A 318 -0.54 -7.34 0.80
CA TRP A 318 0.45 -7.71 1.80
C TRP A 318 1.66 -6.80 1.80
N GLY A 319 2.28 -6.57 0.65
CA GLY A 319 3.43 -5.67 0.52
C GLY A 319 3.09 -4.26 1.00
N TYR A 320 1.94 -3.75 0.60
CA TYR A 320 1.44 -2.44 1.02
C TYR A 320 1.20 -2.36 2.53
N SER A 321 0.55 -3.37 3.13
CA SER A 321 0.28 -3.41 4.57
C SER A 321 1.55 -3.44 5.40
N ASN A 322 2.57 -4.17 4.96
CA ASN A 322 3.90 -4.15 5.59
C ASN A 322 4.53 -2.75 5.54
N LYS A 323 4.40 -2.01 4.43
CA LYS A 323 4.96 -0.65 4.32
C LYS A 323 4.18 0.39 5.12
N CYS A 324 2.88 0.19 5.34
CA CYS A 324 2.16 0.97 6.35
C CYS A 324 2.79 0.83 7.74
N LEU A 325 3.18 -0.38 8.13
CA LEU A 325 3.83 -0.64 9.42
C LEU A 325 5.28 -0.13 9.47
N GLU A 326 6.02 -0.17 8.38
CA GLU A 326 7.33 0.52 8.31
C GLU A 326 7.17 2.03 8.48
N MET A 327 6.14 2.64 7.88
CA MET A 327 5.86 4.06 8.11
C MET A 327 5.39 4.36 9.53
N VAL A 328 4.71 3.41 10.21
CA VAL A 328 4.44 3.52 11.66
C VAL A 328 5.74 3.68 12.45
N ARG A 329 6.78 2.89 12.16
CA ARG A 329 8.10 3.02 12.79
C ARG A 329 8.72 4.40 12.54
N VAL A 330 8.62 4.88 11.29
CA VAL A 330 9.16 6.20 10.91
C VAL A 330 8.49 7.33 11.68
N VAL A 331 7.15 7.34 11.73
CA VAL A 331 6.40 8.43 12.37
C VAL A 331 6.46 8.38 13.89
N ALA A 332 6.58 7.20 14.48
CA ALA A 332 6.70 7.04 15.93
C ALA A 332 8.10 7.37 16.46
N ALA A 333 9.12 7.40 15.60
CA ALA A 333 10.50 7.76 15.97
C ALA A 333 10.70 9.28 16.14
N LYS A 334 9.75 10.11 15.75
CA LYS A 334 9.73 11.57 15.84
C LYS A 334 8.45 12.07 16.52
#